data_297e3e2533d7d5527efea85fcbe68203
#
_entry.id   297e3e2533d7d5527efea85fcbe68203
#
_cell.length_a   1.000
_cell.length_b   1.000
_cell.length_c   1.000
_cell.angle_alpha   90.00
_cell.angle_beta   90.00
_cell.angle_gamma   90.00
#
_symmetry.space_group_name_H-M   'P 1'
#
loop_
_entity.id
_entity.type
_entity.pdbx_description
1 polymer ?
#
loop_
_entity_poly.entity_id
_entity_poly.type
_entity_poly.pdbx_seq_one_letter_code
_entity_poly.pdbx_strand_id
1 'polypeptide(L)'
;MQIKSRHKQYIYINLLYLRAMHNIKMKLNIDNFKWTRQPESYVIKGDTIEVVTKPETDLWQRTYYHFRNDNAPVFQMETEEKFFSFVVKTDFTESHHRFDQCGIVMYLDSENWLKGSVEYENEEFQHLGSVVTNNGYSDWATTAIPADVKTMWYRLSRREDDYCIECSQDGEHFTQMRVCHMHQGGGKIRFGIYACSPEASSFKAIFTDMKLTECTWKAHDGQQPD
;
A
#
# COMPACT_ATOMS: atom_id res chain seq x y z
N MET A 1 19.64 -2.44 48.83
CA MET A 1 19.02 -3.36 47.83
C MET A 1 17.62 -2.96 47.38
N GLN A 2 16.91 -2.06 48.09
CA GLN A 2 15.52 -1.62 47.71
C GLN A 2 15.43 -0.53 46.64
N ILE A 3 16.47 0.24 46.34
CA ILE A 3 16.41 1.36 45.40
C ILE A 3 16.43 0.88 43.92
N LYS A 4 17.13 -0.22 43.62
CA LYS A 4 17.19 -0.79 42.26
C LYS A 4 15.88 -1.48 41.82
N SER A 5 15.05 -1.93 42.77
CA SER A 5 13.74 -2.53 42.49
C SER A 5 12.69 -1.49 42.05
N ARG A 6 12.68 -0.32 42.71
CA ARG A 6 11.71 0.76 42.39
C ARG A 6 11.97 1.39 41.02
N HIS A 7 13.25 1.51 40.63
CA HIS A 7 13.59 2.07 39.29
C HIS A 7 13.14 1.15 38.16
N LYS A 8 13.33 -0.18 38.28
CA LYS A 8 12.82 -1.15 37.30
C LYS A 8 11.30 -1.17 37.23
N GLN A 9 10.61 -0.99 38.32
CA GLN A 9 9.15 -0.96 38.37
C GLN A 9 8.59 0.33 37.73
N TYR A 10 9.27 1.47 37.92
CA TYR A 10 8.90 2.74 37.24
C TYR A 10 9.11 2.69 35.73
N ILE A 11 10.20 2.08 35.28
CA ILE A 11 10.47 1.89 33.86
C ILE A 11 9.44 0.93 33.24
N TYR A 12 9.07 -0.14 33.95
CA TYR A 12 8.07 -1.11 33.46
C TYR A 12 6.66 -0.51 33.42
N ILE A 13 6.29 0.31 34.41
CA ILE A 13 4.99 1.02 34.44
C ILE A 13 4.95 2.10 33.33
N ASN A 14 6.04 2.84 33.09
CA ASN A 14 6.11 3.80 32.00
C ASN A 14 6.07 3.11 30.62
N LEU A 15 6.73 1.96 30.46
CA LEU A 15 6.64 1.15 29.23
C LEU A 15 5.23 0.59 29.01
N LEU A 16 4.52 0.19 30.07
CA LEU A 16 3.12 -0.24 30.00
C LEU A 16 2.18 0.94 29.74
N TYR A 17 2.46 2.12 30.31
CA TYR A 17 1.70 3.34 30.05
C TYR A 17 1.94 3.88 28.63
N LEU A 18 3.17 3.84 28.13
CA LEU A 18 3.51 4.15 26.75
C LEU A 18 2.91 3.13 25.78
N ARG A 19 2.90 1.83 26.09
CA ARG A 19 2.17 0.81 25.33
C ARG A 19 0.66 1.00 25.39
N ALA A 20 0.10 1.40 26.53
CA ALA A 20 -1.34 1.68 26.67
C ALA A 20 -1.75 2.97 25.94
N MET A 21 -0.89 3.99 25.88
CA MET A 21 -1.14 5.21 25.11
C MET A 21 -0.89 5.02 23.59
N HIS A 22 -0.05 4.05 23.18
CA HIS A 22 0.11 3.65 21.78
C HIS A 22 -1.03 2.76 21.26
N ASN A 23 -1.91 2.28 22.15
CA ASN A 23 -3.11 1.53 21.79
C ASN A 23 -4.31 2.44 21.43
N ILE A 24 -4.10 3.60 20.87
CA ILE A 24 -5.14 4.21 20.05
C ILE A 24 -5.15 3.36 18.76
N LYS A 25 -5.93 2.26 18.79
CA LYS A 25 -6.20 1.46 17.60
C LYS A 25 -6.64 2.43 16.53
N MET A 26 -5.77 2.69 15.54
CA MET A 26 -6.19 3.34 14.32
C MET A 26 -7.32 2.49 13.76
N LYS A 27 -8.55 2.97 13.88
CA LYS A 27 -9.70 2.27 13.33
C LYS A 27 -9.82 2.67 11.87
N LEU A 28 -9.75 1.70 10.98
CA LEU A 28 -10.12 1.96 9.60
C LEU A 28 -11.55 2.49 9.57
N ASN A 29 -11.72 3.69 9.05
CA ASN A 29 -13.02 4.26 8.71
C ASN A 29 -12.93 4.82 7.30
N ILE A 30 -13.76 4.31 6.42
CA ILE A 30 -13.79 4.70 5.01
C ILE A 30 -14.08 6.20 4.83
N ASP A 31 -14.78 6.83 5.76
CA ASP A 31 -15.09 8.27 5.73
C ASP A 31 -13.83 9.15 5.89
N ASN A 32 -12.73 8.58 6.40
CA ASN A 32 -11.44 9.26 6.50
C ASN A 32 -10.64 9.24 5.20
N PHE A 33 -11.08 8.43 4.22
CA PHE A 33 -10.43 8.35 2.93
C PHE A 33 -10.93 9.47 2.02
N LYS A 34 -10.02 9.99 1.20
CA LYS A 34 -10.31 11.04 0.22
C LYS A 34 -9.65 10.72 -1.10
N TRP A 35 -10.30 11.12 -2.18
CA TRP A 35 -9.72 11.06 -3.50
C TRP A 35 -8.67 12.17 -3.66
N THR A 36 -7.48 11.81 -4.10
CA THR A 36 -6.49 12.77 -4.62
C THR A 36 -6.91 13.19 -6.03
N ARG A 37 -7.32 12.23 -6.84
CA ARG A 37 -7.95 12.42 -8.16
C ARG A 37 -9.16 11.51 -8.20
N GLN A 38 -10.34 12.10 -8.13
CA GLN A 38 -11.58 11.35 -8.11
C GLN A 38 -11.86 10.75 -9.48
N PRO A 39 -12.12 9.44 -9.59
CA PRO A 39 -12.54 8.83 -10.86
C PRO A 39 -13.93 9.33 -11.28
N GLU A 40 -14.22 9.26 -12.58
CA GLU A 40 -15.53 9.64 -13.13
C GLU A 40 -16.64 8.67 -12.68
N SER A 41 -16.29 7.40 -12.49
CA SER A 41 -17.23 6.35 -12.07
C SER A 41 -16.63 5.52 -10.93
N TYR A 42 -17.31 5.54 -9.80
CA TYR A 42 -16.99 4.71 -8.63
C TYR A 42 -18.23 4.49 -7.76
N VAL A 43 -18.21 3.41 -6.98
CA VAL A 43 -19.24 3.12 -5.97
C VAL A 43 -18.54 2.77 -4.65
N ILE A 44 -19.02 3.34 -3.54
CA ILE A 44 -18.63 2.94 -2.18
C ILE A 44 -19.87 2.40 -1.50
N LYS A 45 -19.84 1.10 -1.13
CA LYS A 45 -20.94 0.42 -0.47
C LYS A 45 -20.42 -0.40 0.71
N GLY A 46 -20.58 0.16 1.90
CA GLY A 46 -19.97 -0.40 3.12
C GLY A 46 -18.45 -0.33 3.01
N ASP A 47 -17.78 -1.48 3.09
CA ASP A 47 -16.33 -1.67 2.97
C ASP A 47 -15.87 -2.08 1.57
N THR A 48 -16.81 -2.16 0.61
CA THR A 48 -16.51 -2.45 -0.80
C THR A 48 -16.40 -1.16 -1.59
N ILE A 49 -15.33 -1.03 -2.37
CA ILE A 49 -15.09 0.09 -3.28
C ILE A 49 -14.92 -0.45 -4.69
N GLU A 50 -15.75 0.00 -5.60
CA GLU A 50 -15.64 -0.27 -7.03
C GLU A 50 -15.15 1.00 -7.74
N VAL A 51 -14.17 0.85 -8.62
CA VAL A 51 -13.60 1.94 -9.41
C VAL A 51 -13.57 1.52 -10.86
N VAL A 52 -14.15 2.30 -11.76
CA VAL A 52 -13.96 2.13 -13.20
C VAL A 52 -12.79 3.00 -13.62
N THR A 53 -11.75 2.38 -14.17
CA THR A 53 -10.56 3.09 -14.63
C THR A 53 -10.87 3.91 -15.87
N LYS A 54 -10.04 4.91 -16.15
CA LYS A 54 -10.09 5.73 -17.34
C LYS A 54 -8.87 5.44 -18.21
N PRO A 55 -9.01 5.41 -19.52
CA PRO A 55 -7.87 5.30 -20.45
C PRO A 55 -6.80 6.35 -20.18
N GLU A 56 -5.55 6.01 -20.46
CA GLU A 56 -4.38 6.89 -20.37
C GLU A 56 -4.11 7.42 -18.97
N THR A 57 -4.47 6.63 -17.94
CA THR A 57 -4.17 6.94 -16.54
C THR A 57 -3.03 6.08 -16.01
N ASP A 58 -2.09 6.68 -15.28
CA ASP A 58 -0.93 5.98 -14.72
C ASP A 58 -0.32 6.73 -13.53
N LEU A 59 0.59 6.04 -12.84
CA LEU A 59 1.58 6.59 -11.91
C LEU A 59 2.96 6.11 -12.35
N TRP A 60 3.71 6.99 -13.04
CA TRP A 60 5.08 6.74 -13.48
C TRP A 60 5.89 8.03 -13.56
N GLN A 61 7.18 7.98 -13.17
CA GLN A 61 8.06 9.14 -13.21
C GLN A 61 9.42 8.79 -13.84
N ARG A 62 9.69 9.37 -14.99
CA ARG A 62 10.97 9.58 -15.72
C ARG A 62 11.80 8.35 -16.08
N THR A 63 11.96 7.39 -15.19
CA THR A 63 12.92 6.30 -15.36
C THR A 63 12.80 5.65 -16.73
N TYR A 64 13.94 5.39 -17.39
CA TYR A 64 14.15 4.72 -18.64
C TYR A 64 13.89 5.61 -19.89
N TYR A 65 12.68 6.10 -20.09
CA TYR A 65 12.30 6.82 -21.33
C TYR A 65 11.75 8.23 -21.09
N HIS A 66 12.02 8.78 -19.94
CA HIS A 66 11.58 10.12 -19.52
C HIS A 66 10.06 10.33 -19.52
N PHE A 67 9.27 9.28 -19.72
CA PHE A 67 7.83 9.33 -19.62
C PHE A 67 7.37 9.73 -18.22
N ARG A 68 6.34 10.53 -18.16
CA ARG A 68 5.73 10.99 -16.91
C ARG A 68 4.22 10.94 -17.07
N ASN A 69 3.58 10.28 -16.14
CA ASN A 69 2.14 10.34 -15.96
C ASN A 69 1.81 10.24 -14.47
N ASP A 70 0.98 11.14 -13.99
CA ASP A 70 0.57 11.23 -12.58
C ASP A 70 -0.90 11.62 -12.52
N ASN A 71 -1.76 10.82 -13.15
CA ASN A 71 -3.18 11.13 -13.25
C ASN A 71 -4.10 10.00 -12.78
N ALA A 72 -3.56 8.86 -12.33
CA ALA A 72 -4.36 7.78 -11.79
C ALA A 72 -5.15 8.21 -10.54
N PRO A 73 -6.40 7.79 -10.38
CA PRO A 73 -7.17 8.00 -9.17
C PRO A 73 -6.55 7.26 -7.99
N VAL A 74 -6.44 7.97 -6.87
CA VAL A 74 -5.92 7.44 -5.61
C VAL A 74 -6.90 7.77 -4.48
N PHE A 75 -7.39 6.74 -3.79
CA PHE A 75 -8.29 6.86 -2.63
C PHE A 75 -7.54 6.50 -1.37
N GLN A 76 -7.30 7.47 -0.48
CA GLN A 76 -6.35 7.31 0.61
C GLN A 76 -6.74 8.09 1.86
N MET A 77 -6.29 7.58 3.00
CA MET A 77 -6.37 8.27 4.29
C MET A 77 -5.00 8.79 4.71
N GLU A 78 -5.03 9.82 5.54
CA GLU A 78 -3.84 10.45 6.10
C GLU A 78 -3.53 9.90 7.50
N THR A 79 -2.24 9.76 7.84
CA THR A 79 -1.80 9.36 9.18
C THR A 79 -0.43 9.92 9.53
N GLU A 80 -0.20 10.11 10.83
CA GLU A 80 1.11 10.36 11.43
C GLU A 80 1.66 9.11 12.14
N GLU A 81 0.83 8.01 12.20
CA GLU A 81 1.25 6.76 12.82
C GLU A 81 2.45 6.16 12.08
N LYS A 82 3.50 5.84 12.83
CA LYS A 82 4.77 5.38 12.27
C LYS A 82 4.91 3.87 12.18
N PHE A 83 4.05 3.13 12.87
CA PHE A 83 4.10 1.67 12.94
C PHE A 83 2.72 1.08 12.72
N PHE A 84 2.42 0.68 11.50
CA PHE A 84 1.13 0.05 11.17
C PHE A 84 1.27 -0.91 9.99
N SER A 85 0.25 -1.73 9.79
CA SER A 85 0.03 -2.49 8.56
C SER A 85 -1.38 -2.23 8.03
N PHE A 86 -1.47 -1.92 6.75
CA PHE A 86 -2.71 -1.78 6.00
C PHE A 86 -2.85 -2.94 5.01
N VAL A 87 -3.98 -3.61 5.04
CA VAL A 87 -4.31 -4.74 4.16
C VAL A 87 -5.49 -4.37 3.29
N VAL A 88 -5.48 -4.81 2.04
CA VAL A 88 -6.59 -4.71 1.10
C VAL A 88 -6.59 -5.90 0.15
N LYS A 89 -7.77 -6.43 -0.18
CA LYS A 89 -8.00 -7.35 -1.28
C LYS A 89 -8.39 -6.58 -2.53
N THR A 90 -7.76 -6.90 -3.64
CA THR A 90 -8.13 -6.41 -4.97
C THR A 90 -8.75 -7.52 -5.81
N ASP A 91 -9.77 -7.21 -6.58
CA ASP A 91 -10.31 -8.04 -7.65
C ASP A 91 -10.15 -7.26 -8.96
N PHE A 92 -9.42 -7.87 -9.87
CA PHE A 92 -9.09 -7.35 -11.20
C PHE A 92 -9.54 -8.32 -12.30
N THR A 93 -10.62 -9.06 -12.05
CA THR A 93 -11.18 -10.04 -13.00
C THR A 93 -11.48 -9.42 -14.37
N GLU A 94 -11.88 -8.15 -14.40
CA GLU A 94 -12.21 -7.43 -15.63
C GLU A 94 -10.98 -6.80 -16.33
N SER A 95 -9.77 -6.89 -15.78
CA SER A 95 -8.56 -6.43 -16.49
C SER A 95 -8.33 -7.28 -17.74
N HIS A 96 -8.08 -6.65 -18.87
CA HIS A 96 -8.03 -7.31 -20.17
C HIS A 96 -7.08 -6.65 -21.18
N HIS A 97 -6.49 -5.53 -20.81
CA HIS A 97 -5.56 -4.80 -21.66
C HIS A 97 -4.25 -4.58 -20.93
N ARG A 98 -3.18 -4.53 -21.69
CA ARG A 98 -1.83 -4.35 -21.17
C ARG A 98 -1.76 -3.20 -20.18
N PHE A 99 -1.11 -3.44 -19.03
CA PHE A 99 -0.96 -2.52 -17.92
C PHE A 99 -2.22 -2.16 -17.13
N ASP A 100 -3.41 -2.69 -17.46
CA ASP A 100 -4.56 -2.57 -16.57
C ASP A 100 -4.18 -3.05 -15.17
N GLN A 101 -4.33 -2.20 -14.16
CA GLN A 101 -3.83 -2.48 -12.82
C GLN A 101 -4.63 -1.83 -11.71
N CYS A 102 -4.67 -2.51 -10.57
CA CYS A 102 -5.18 -1.95 -9.33
C CYS A 102 -4.44 -2.54 -8.14
N GLY A 103 -4.31 -1.77 -7.05
CA GLY A 103 -3.53 -2.23 -5.93
C GLY A 103 -3.49 -1.27 -4.75
N ILE A 104 -2.47 -1.50 -3.93
CA ILE A 104 -2.16 -0.72 -2.75
C ILE A 104 -1.20 0.44 -3.12
N VAL A 105 -1.32 1.55 -2.41
CA VAL A 105 -0.50 2.73 -2.66
C VAL A 105 -0.22 3.51 -1.39
N MET A 106 0.96 4.11 -1.29
CA MET A 106 1.25 5.27 -0.47
C MET A 106 1.65 6.39 -1.42
N TYR A 107 0.91 7.51 -1.39
CA TYR A 107 1.10 8.60 -2.32
C TYR A 107 1.18 9.93 -1.57
N LEU A 108 2.33 10.57 -1.58
CA LEU A 108 2.54 11.89 -0.98
C LEU A 108 2.30 13.00 -2.00
N ASP A 109 2.99 12.91 -3.12
CA ASP A 109 2.93 13.82 -4.25
C ASP A 109 3.42 13.12 -5.52
N SER A 110 3.48 13.83 -6.65
CA SER A 110 3.89 13.28 -7.94
C SER A 110 5.33 12.73 -7.98
N GLU A 111 6.18 13.19 -7.09
CA GLU A 111 7.60 12.84 -7.06
C GLU A 111 7.93 11.78 -5.98
N ASN A 112 6.98 11.47 -5.05
CA ASN A 112 7.21 10.61 -3.90
C ASN A 112 5.99 9.72 -3.62
N TRP A 113 6.08 8.47 -4.01
CA TRP A 113 5.02 7.46 -3.81
C TRP A 113 5.56 6.04 -3.99
N LEU A 114 4.83 5.07 -3.50
CA LEU A 114 5.04 3.66 -3.79
C LEU A 114 3.70 2.98 -4.09
N LYS A 115 3.71 1.96 -4.93
CA LYS A 115 2.55 1.13 -5.27
C LYS A 115 2.91 -0.34 -5.37
N GLY A 116 1.93 -1.21 -5.15
CA GLY A 116 2.00 -2.64 -5.41
C GLY A 116 0.72 -3.12 -6.08
N SER A 117 0.83 -3.89 -7.17
CA SER A 117 -0.30 -4.32 -8.00
C SER A 117 0.02 -5.59 -8.77
N VAL A 118 -1.03 -6.18 -9.34
CA VAL A 118 -0.93 -7.00 -10.54
C VAL A 118 -1.23 -6.10 -11.72
N GLU A 119 -0.41 -6.20 -12.77
CA GLU A 119 -0.53 -5.49 -14.04
C GLU A 119 -0.76 -6.52 -15.14
N TYR A 120 -1.90 -6.46 -15.82
CA TYR A 120 -2.22 -7.37 -16.92
C TYR A 120 -1.21 -7.22 -18.06
N GLU A 121 -0.72 -8.32 -18.61
CA GLU A 121 0.14 -8.29 -19.80
C GLU A 121 -0.54 -8.95 -20.99
N ASN A 122 -1.00 -10.20 -20.86
CA ASN A 122 -1.69 -10.96 -21.90
C ASN A 122 -2.48 -12.14 -21.29
N GLU A 123 -3.04 -13.02 -22.13
CA GLU A 123 -3.81 -14.17 -21.69
C GLU A 123 -2.99 -15.29 -21.02
N GLU A 124 -1.66 -15.26 -21.13
CA GLU A 124 -0.78 -16.28 -20.56
C GLU A 124 -0.26 -15.86 -19.17
N PHE A 125 0.14 -14.60 -19.02
CA PHE A 125 0.73 -14.10 -17.79
C PHE A 125 0.42 -12.61 -17.55
N GLN A 126 0.68 -12.21 -16.32
CA GLN A 126 0.61 -10.83 -15.84
C GLN A 126 1.75 -10.57 -14.85
N HIS A 127 2.02 -9.31 -14.58
CA HIS A 127 3.10 -8.90 -13.70
C HIS A 127 2.60 -8.59 -12.30
N LEU A 128 2.99 -9.40 -11.32
CA LEU A 128 2.92 -9.00 -9.91
C LEU A 128 4.11 -8.10 -9.63
N GLY A 129 3.85 -6.84 -9.31
CA GLY A 129 4.91 -5.85 -9.25
C GLY A 129 4.76 -4.79 -8.19
N SER A 130 5.82 -4.04 -8.02
CA SER A 130 5.85 -2.84 -7.18
C SER A 130 6.68 -1.74 -7.83
N VAL A 131 6.27 -0.50 -7.61
CA VAL A 131 7.03 0.68 -8.03
C VAL A 131 7.29 1.55 -6.81
N VAL A 132 8.51 2.02 -6.68
CA VAL A 132 8.90 3.02 -5.68
C VAL A 132 9.42 4.24 -6.40
N THR A 133 8.82 5.38 -6.13
CA THR A 133 9.24 6.67 -6.70
C THR A 133 9.75 7.56 -5.59
N ASN A 134 11.02 7.87 -5.63
CA ASN A 134 11.70 8.83 -4.76
C ASN A 134 12.25 9.97 -5.60
N ASN A 135 11.95 11.21 -5.22
CA ASN A 135 12.45 12.41 -5.88
C ASN A 135 12.24 12.37 -7.42
N GLY A 136 11.11 11.81 -7.84
CA GLY A 136 10.68 11.80 -9.23
C GLY A 136 11.34 10.77 -10.14
N TYR A 137 11.91 9.71 -9.59
CA TYR A 137 12.39 8.57 -10.37
C TYR A 137 11.75 7.28 -9.88
N SER A 138 11.09 6.57 -10.77
CA SER A 138 10.42 5.30 -10.51
C SER A 138 11.38 4.13 -10.61
N ASP A 139 11.32 3.23 -9.65
CA ASP A 139 12.05 1.96 -9.59
C ASP A 139 11.02 0.83 -9.59
N TRP A 140 10.99 0.02 -10.64
CA TRP A 140 9.99 -1.00 -10.90
C TRP A 140 10.59 -2.41 -10.81
N ALA A 141 9.95 -3.29 -10.05
CA ALA A 141 10.29 -4.69 -9.94
C ALA A 141 9.06 -5.56 -10.15
N THR A 142 9.19 -6.63 -10.93
CA THR A 142 8.10 -7.54 -11.29
C THR A 142 8.48 -9.01 -11.19
N THR A 143 7.45 -9.84 -11.02
CA THR A 143 7.50 -11.29 -11.18
C THR A 143 6.30 -11.70 -12.03
N ALA A 144 6.54 -12.55 -13.03
CA ALA A 144 5.44 -13.10 -13.84
C ALA A 144 4.61 -14.08 -13.00
N ILE A 145 3.30 -13.92 -13.06
CA ILE A 145 2.32 -14.85 -12.47
C ILE A 145 1.29 -15.26 -13.53
N PRO A 146 0.58 -16.41 -13.36
CA PRO A 146 -0.44 -16.84 -14.31
C PRO A 146 -1.56 -15.80 -14.49
N ALA A 147 -2.08 -15.67 -15.69
CA ALA A 147 -3.16 -14.72 -16.03
C ALA A 147 -4.53 -15.12 -15.45
N ASP A 148 -4.69 -16.35 -14.95
CA ASP A 148 -5.91 -16.83 -14.28
C ASP A 148 -5.99 -16.39 -12.80
N VAL A 149 -4.95 -15.85 -12.22
CA VAL A 149 -5.01 -15.15 -10.93
C VAL A 149 -5.83 -13.86 -11.10
N LYS A 150 -6.96 -13.74 -10.43
CA LYS A 150 -7.91 -12.63 -10.59
C LYS A 150 -8.10 -11.80 -9.32
N THR A 151 -7.57 -12.24 -8.21
CA THR A 151 -7.62 -11.52 -6.93
C THR A 151 -6.26 -11.59 -6.24
N MET A 152 -5.93 -10.53 -5.49
CA MET A 152 -4.72 -10.48 -4.70
C MET A 152 -4.95 -9.65 -3.44
N TRP A 153 -4.47 -10.11 -2.30
CA TRP A 153 -4.34 -9.30 -1.09
C TRP A 153 -2.97 -8.65 -1.08
N TYR A 154 -2.95 -7.38 -0.73
CA TYR A 154 -1.71 -6.65 -0.46
C TYR A 154 -1.67 -6.20 0.99
N ARG A 155 -0.48 -6.17 1.55
CA ARG A 155 -0.21 -5.59 2.86
C ARG A 155 0.93 -4.58 2.73
N LEU A 156 0.66 -3.34 3.12
CA LEU A 156 1.65 -2.28 3.27
C LEU A 156 1.94 -2.11 4.74
N SER A 157 3.16 -2.39 5.15
CA SER A 157 3.64 -2.15 6.51
C SER A 157 4.60 -0.96 6.54
N ARG A 158 4.42 -0.09 7.52
CA ARG A 158 5.28 1.07 7.77
C ARG A 158 6.07 0.88 9.05
N ARG A 159 7.36 1.21 8.99
CA ARG A 159 8.25 1.46 10.12
C ARG A 159 8.99 2.76 9.88
N GLU A 160 8.52 3.85 10.50
CA GLU A 160 9.02 5.22 10.33
C GLU A 160 8.97 5.69 8.87
N ASP A 161 10.09 5.71 8.15
CA ASP A 161 10.24 6.04 6.73
C ASP A 161 10.59 4.84 5.84
N ASP A 162 10.60 3.63 6.45
CA ASP A 162 10.77 2.37 5.75
C ASP A 162 9.42 1.64 5.55
N TYR A 163 9.31 0.96 4.42
CA TYR A 163 8.07 0.30 4.01
C TYR A 163 8.32 -1.10 3.51
N CYS A 164 7.41 -2.00 3.84
CA CYS A 164 7.35 -3.34 3.30
C CYS A 164 6.02 -3.54 2.57
N ILE A 165 6.09 -4.00 1.30
CA ILE A 165 4.92 -4.46 0.55
C ILE A 165 4.98 -5.98 0.51
N GLU A 166 3.86 -6.60 0.83
CA GLU A 166 3.68 -8.04 0.78
C GLU A 166 2.40 -8.36 -0.01
N CYS A 167 2.33 -9.56 -0.59
CA CYS A 167 1.17 -10.06 -1.29
C CYS A 167 0.73 -11.43 -0.77
N SER A 168 -0.53 -11.78 -1.01
CA SER A 168 -1.11 -13.07 -0.67
C SER A 168 -2.23 -13.43 -1.63
N GLN A 169 -2.36 -14.70 -2.01
CA GLN A 169 -3.47 -15.20 -2.80
C GLN A 169 -4.64 -15.70 -1.94
N ASP A 170 -4.42 -15.96 -0.66
CA ASP A 170 -5.41 -16.49 0.28
C ASP A 170 -5.81 -15.51 1.39
N GLY A 171 -5.10 -14.38 1.53
CA GLY A 171 -5.31 -13.39 2.59
C GLY A 171 -4.73 -13.79 3.97
N GLU A 172 -4.09 -14.93 4.06
CA GLU A 172 -3.51 -15.49 5.30
C GLU A 172 -1.98 -15.56 5.22
N HIS A 173 -1.43 -16.12 4.14
CA HIS A 173 -0.02 -16.32 3.94
C HIS A 173 0.55 -15.21 3.05
N PHE A 174 1.24 -14.26 3.68
CA PHE A 174 1.84 -13.10 2.99
C PHE A 174 3.31 -13.34 2.67
N THR A 175 3.70 -13.03 1.43
CA THR A 175 5.07 -13.10 0.93
C THR A 175 5.57 -11.70 0.61
N GLN A 176 6.80 -11.39 1.02
CA GLN A 176 7.43 -10.10 0.75
C GLN A 176 7.63 -9.87 -0.74
N MET A 177 7.15 -8.75 -1.24
CA MET A 177 7.39 -8.25 -2.59
C MET A 177 8.53 -7.23 -2.61
N ARG A 178 8.53 -6.31 -1.66
CA ARG A 178 9.45 -5.18 -1.63
C ARG A 178 9.70 -4.69 -0.22
N VAL A 179 10.95 -4.36 0.09
CA VAL A 179 11.34 -3.47 1.19
C VAL A 179 11.97 -2.24 0.57
N CYS A 180 11.58 -1.05 1.02
CA CYS A 180 12.09 0.19 0.48
C CYS A 180 12.09 1.31 1.51
N HIS A 181 12.96 2.29 1.29
CA HIS A 181 13.01 3.55 2.02
C HIS A 181 12.34 4.65 1.22
N MET A 182 11.58 5.52 1.90
CA MET A 182 10.94 6.70 1.31
C MET A 182 11.51 7.96 1.94
N HIS A 183 12.37 8.69 1.23
CA HIS A 183 13.05 9.89 1.75
C HIS A 183 12.11 10.96 2.33
N GLN A 184 10.88 11.03 1.86
CA GLN A 184 9.85 11.95 2.36
C GLN A 184 8.80 11.22 3.22
N GLY A 185 8.99 9.93 3.52
CA GLY A 185 8.02 9.05 4.15
C GLY A 185 8.01 9.06 5.69
N GLY A 186 8.93 9.77 6.34
CA GLY A 186 9.07 9.74 7.81
C GLY A 186 8.08 10.60 8.59
N GLY A 187 7.38 11.52 7.92
CA GLY A 187 6.39 12.43 8.52
C GLY A 187 4.95 11.93 8.41
N LYS A 188 4.04 12.88 8.21
CA LYS A 188 2.66 12.64 7.84
C LYS A 188 2.60 12.03 6.45
N ILE A 189 1.90 10.92 6.29
CA ILE A 189 1.76 10.22 5.02
C ILE A 189 0.30 9.98 4.66
N ARG A 190 0.06 9.58 3.41
CA ARG A 190 -1.24 9.11 2.93
C ARG A 190 -1.07 7.74 2.29
N PHE A 191 -1.97 6.81 2.61
CA PHE A 191 -1.97 5.45 2.07
C PHE A 191 -3.39 4.99 1.74
N GLY A 192 -3.51 4.03 0.84
CA GLY A 192 -4.80 3.50 0.42
C GLY A 192 -4.71 2.65 -0.83
N ILE A 193 -5.60 2.92 -1.78
CA ILE A 193 -5.79 2.15 -3.00
C ILE A 193 -5.72 3.04 -4.25
N TYR A 194 -5.40 2.40 -5.37
CA TYR A 194 -5.41 3.04 -6.69
C TYR A 194 -5.83 2.05 -7.78
N ALA A 195 -6.30 2.55 -8.90
CA ALA A 195 -6.54 1.78 -10.11
C ALA A 195 -6.28 2.64 -11.34
N CYS A 196 -5.75 2.07 -12.42
CA CYS A 196 -5.51 2.79 -13.67
C CYS A 196 -5.44 1.85 -14.87
N SER A 197 -5.62 2.45 -16.05
CA SER A 197 -5.44 1.83 -17.36
C SER A 197 -4.50 2.72 -18.18
N PRO A 198 -3.18 2.41 -18.22
CA PRO A 198 -2.18 3.23 -18.89
C PRO A 198 -2.37 3.37 -20.41
N GLU A 199 -3.00 2.42 -21.06
CA GLU A 199 -3.30 2.44 -22.48
C GLU A 199 -4.78 2.75 -22.73
N ALA A 200 -5.27 2.54 -23.96
CA ALA A 200 -6.65 2.84 -24.39
C ALA A 200 -7.64 1.79 -23.87
N SER A 201 -7.72 1.62 -22.58
CA SER A 201 -8.54 0.63 -21.89
C SER A 201 -9.29 1.23 -20.71
N SER A 202 -10.28 0.48 -20.24
CA SER A 202 -11.01 0.75 -18.99
C SER A 202 -11.51 -0.57 -18.43
N PHE A 203 -11.33 -0.81 -17.13
CA PHE A 203 -11.87 -1.97 -16.43
C PHE A 203 -12.42 -1.57 -15.06
N LYS A 204 -13.21 -2.46 -14.46
CA LYS A 204 -13.70 -2.27 -13.10
C LYS A 204 -12.80 -3.02 -12.12
N ALA A 205 -12.15 -2.26 -11.26
CA ALA A 205 -11.40 -2.75 -10.11
C ALA A 205 -12.29 -2.77 -8.86
N ILE A 206 -12.21 -3.83 -8.05
CA ILE A 206 -12.97 -3.95 -6.80
C ILE A 206 -12.00 -4.14 -5.64
N PHE A 207 -12.24 -3.39 -4.56
CA PHE A 207 -11.45 -3.44 -3.34
C PHE A 207 -12.32 -3.82 -2.17
N THR A 208 -11.86 -4.82 -1.39
CA THR A 208 -12.54 -5.35 -0.21
C THR A 208 -11.55 -5.69 0.89
N ASP A 209 -12.04 -6.19 2.01
CA ASP A 209 -11.22 -6.69 3.14
C ASP A 209 -10.18 -5.69 3.66
N MET A 210 -10.47 -4.40 3.58
CA MET A 210 -9.55 -3.37 4.08
C MET A 210 -9.43 -3.44 5.60
N LYS A 211 -8.20 -3.57 6.07
CA LYS A 211 -7.87 -3.67 7.51
C LYS A 211 -6.68 -2.79 7.85
N LEU A 212 -6.73 -2.19 9.02
CA LEU A 212 -5.63 -1.45 9.61
C LEU A 212 -5.28 -2.08 10.95
N THR A 213 -4.02 -2.45 11.13
CA THR A 213 -3.53 -3.18 12.30
C THR A 213 -2.23 -2.58 12.82
N GLU A 214 -1.79 -3.04 13.99
CA GLU A 214 -0.41 -2.85 14.41
C GLU A 214 0.55 -3.40 13.34
N CYS A 215 1.76 -2.85 13.29
CA CYS A 215 2.76 -3.25 12.30
C CYS A 215 3.09 -4.74 12.44
N THR A 216 2.77 -5.51 11.41
CA THR A 216 3.05 -6.95 11.35
C THR A 216 4.41 -7.27 10.72
N TRP A 217 5.06 -6.29 10.11
CA TRP A 217 6.41 -6.44 9.56
C TRP A 217 7.41 -6.52 10.72
N LYS A 218 7.95 -7.72 10.93
CA LYS A 218 8.87 -8.03 12.03
C LYS A 218 10.32 -7.92 11.55
N ALA A 219 11.21 -7.58 12.48
CA ALA A 219 12.65 -7.72 12.25
C ALA A 219 13.01 -9.19 11.99
N HIS A 220 14.05 -9.42 11.22
CA HIS A 220 14.61 -10.76 11.04
C HIS A 220 15.16 -11.28 12.37
N ASP A 221 15.23 -12.62 12.51
CA ASP A 221 15.78 -13.27 13.70
C ASP A 221 17.18 -12.75 14.02
N GLY A 222 17.39 -12.32 15.27
CA GLY A 222 18.66 -11.75 15.73
C GLY A 222 18.84 -10.26 15.46
N GLN A 223 17.90 -9.60 14.76
CA GLN A 223 17.85 -8.14 14.63
C GLN A 223 16.93 -7.56 15.69
N GLN A 224 17.37 -6.49 16.33
CA GLN A 224 16.48 -5.70 17.20
C GLN A 224 15.99 -4.50 16.39
N PRO A 225 14.67 -4.30 16.25
CA PRO A 225 14.16 -3.03 15.76
C PRO A 225 14.52 -1.95 16.77
N ASP A 226 14.99 -0.81 16.30
CA ASP A 226 15.28 0.38 17.09
C ASP A 226 14.07 0.88 17.90
#